data_af636ab5a5e387a00704fddb8a67e13c
#
_entry.id   af636ab5a5e387a00704fddb8a67e13c
#
_cell.length_a   1.000
_cell.length_b   1.000
_cell.length_c   1.000
_cell.angle_alpha   90.00
_cell.angle_beta   90.00
_cell.angle_gamma   90.00
#
_symmetry.space_group_name_H-M   'P 1'
#
loop_
_entity.id
_entity.type
_entity.pdbx_description
1 polymer ?
#
loop_
_entity_poly.entity_id
_entity_poly.type
_entity_poly.pdbx_seq_one_letter_code
_entity_poly.pdbx_strand_id
1 'polypeptide(L)'
;MATAKDIVDLAASFVGVKENPPDSNNVIFNTDYYGRPVYGGAYPWCCAFVWDIFRMAGASELFYDGKKTAYCPEVVNWGRKNNLIVPLTEGRPGDLILFDWNHDGVADHIGIIEKQLDKNIYRTIEGNTAVGNDSNGGEVMRRTRDTNTVCCIIRPRYYEDKEMSYEQWKEYNDRYMKEEAEKGVPQDKKSWQYQAWQFVTMTDISDGYRPYSPVTRVELWAMLKVIYQLIIKTVGGKK
;
A
#
# COMPACT_ATOMS: atom_id res chain seq x y z
N MET A 1 0.89 3.91 6.76
CA MET A 1 -0.39 4.34 6.14
C MET A 1 -0.28 4.09 4.65
N ALA A 2 -1.30 3.51 4.02
CA ALA A 2 -1.19 3.08 2.63
C ALA A 2 -1.30 4.26 1.65
N THR A 3 -0.48 4.23 0.61
CA THR A 3 -0.46 5.17 -0.50
C THR A 3 -1.34 4.65 -1.66
N ALA A 4 -1.64 5.50 -2.64
CA ALA A 4 -2.30 5.08 -3.87
C ALA A 4 -1.51 3.98 -4.59
N LYS A 5 -0.18 4.08 -4.56
CA LYS A 5 0.72 3.07 -5.14
C LYS A 5 0.58 1.71 -4.46
N ASP A 6 0.50 1.66 -3.14
CA ASP A 6 0.35 0.40 -2.40
C ASP A 6 -0.96 -0.31 -2.78
N ILE A 7 -2.06 0.45 -2.95
CA ILE A 7 -3.35 -0.08 -3.39
C ILE A 7 -3.25 -0.65 -4.80
N VAL A 8 -2.64 0.07 -5.74
CA VAL A 8 -2.48 -0.38 -7.13
C VAL A 8 -1.59 -1.63 -7.20
N ASP A 9 -0.44 -1.62 -6.52
CA ASP A 9 0.50 -2.75 -6.53
C ASP A 9 -0.15 -4.01 -5.92
N LEU A 10 -0.88 -3.84 -4.82
CA LEU A 10 -1.59 -4.95 -4.19
C LEU A 10 -2.69 -5.50 -5.11
N ALA A 11 -3.53 -4.64 -5.70
CA ALA A 11 -4.55 -5.07 -6.64
C ALA A 11 -3.94 -5.79 -7.85
N ALA A 12 -2.80 -5.29 -8.38
CA ALA A 12 -2.08 -5.87 -9.50
C ALA A 12 -1.54 -7.28 -9.19
N SER A 13 -1.18 -7.56 -7.94
CA SER A 13 -0.68 -8.87 -7.50
C SER A 13 -1.74 -9.98 -7.59
N PHE A 14 -3.02 -9.62 -7.63
CA PHE A 14 -4.15 -10.55 -7.73
C PHE A 14 -4.63 -10.79 -9.17
N VAL A 15 -4.05 -10.13 -10.17
CA VAL A 15 -4.44 -10.35 -11.57
C VAL A 15 -4.26 -11.83 -11.94
N GLY A 16 -5.30 -12.43 -12.49
CA GLY A 16 -5.37 -13.85 -12.81
C GLY A 16 -6.03 -14.72 -11.74
N VAL A 17 -6.37 -14.19 -10.57
CA VAL A 17 -7.20 -14.89 -9.58
C VAL A 17 -8.60 -15.09 -10.15
N LYS A 18 -9.13 -16.32 -10.03
CA LYS A 18 -10.41 -16.77 -10.61
C LYS A 18 -11.29 -17.41 -9.57
N GLU A 19 -12.57 -17.44 -9.89
CA GLU A 19 -13.55 -18.26 -9.18
C GLU A 19 -13.23 -19.75 -9.28
N ASN A 20 -13.52 -20.47 -8.22
CA ASN A 20 -13.40 -21.92 -8.20
C ASN A 20 -14.58 -22.56 -7.47
N PRO A 21 -15.47 -23.31 -8.15
CA PRO A 21 -15.46 -23.55 -9.61
C PRO A 21 -15.76 -22.28 -10.44
N PRO A 22 -15.53 -22.29 -11.75
CA PRO A 22 -15.91 -21.19 -12.64
C PRO A 22 -17.39 -20.85 -12.54
N ASP A 23 -17.77 -19.58 -12.75
CA ASP A 23 -19.14 -19.04 -12.70
C ASP A 23 -19.87 -19.24 -11.36
N SER A 24 -19.11 -19.41 -10.28
CA SER A 24 -19.68 -19.74 -8.96
C SER A 24 -19.75 -18.54 -8.01
N ASN A 25 -19.07 -17.43 -8.29
CA ASN A 25 -18.79 -16.35 -7.36
C ASN A 25 -18.02 -16.80 -6.08
N ASN A 26 -17.52 -18.04 -6.05
CA ASN A 26 -16.66 -18.52 -4.97
C ASN A 26 -15.20 -18.13 -5.24
N VAL A 27 -14.76 -17.14 -4.54
CA VAL A 27 -13.41 -16.54 -4.63
C VAL A 27 -12.96 -16.07 -3.25
N ILE A 28 -11.66 -15.89 -3.06
CA ILE A 28 -11.10 -15.48 -1.78
C ILE A 28 -11.70 -14.16 -1.28
N PHE A 29 -11.91 -13.18 -2.13
CA PHE A 29 -12.47 -11.86 -1.78
C PHE A 29 -13.88 -11.97 -1.21
N ASN A 30 -14.71 -12.84 -1.75
CA ASN A 30 -16.01 -13.14 -1.19
C ASN A 30 -15.92 -13.91 0.12
N THR A 31 -14.98 -14.86 0.23
CA THR A 31 -14.74 -15.58 1.49
C THR A 31 -14.36 -14.62 2.61
N ASP A 32 -13.47 -13.68 2.35
CA ASP A 32 -13.04 -12.67 3.33
C ASP A 32 -14.16 -11.66 3.63
N TYR A 33 -14.91 -11.27 2.62
CA TYR A 33 -16.03 -10.35 2.79
C TYR A 33 -17.15 -10.94 3.64
N TYR A 34 -17.59 -12.18 3.35
CA TYR A 34 -18.71 -12.84 4.06
C TYR A 34 -18.26 -13.67 5.27
N GLY A 35 -16.96 -13.85 5.49
CA GLY A 35 -16.42 -14.70 6.55
C GLY A 35 -16.61 -16.20 6.33
N ARG A 36 -17.03 -16.61 5.13
CA ARG A 36 -17.23 -18.01 4.70
C ARG A 36 -17.28 -18.11 3.18
N PRO A 37 -16.97 -19.25 2.59
CA PRO A 37 -17.24 -19.49 1.18
C PRO A 37 -18.73 -19.26 0.84
N VAL A 38 -18.98 -18.58 -0.28
CA VAL A 38 -20.32 -18.34 -0.83
C VAL A 38 -20.35 -18.70 -2.31
N TYR A 39 -21.56 -19.02 -2.81
CA TYR A 39 -21.77 -19.52 -4.17
C TYR A 39 -23.05 -18.94 -4.77
N GLY A 40 -23.03 -18.71 -6.07
CA GLY A 40 -24.20 -18.34 -6.86
C GLY A 40 -24.33 -16.86 -7.13
N GLY A 41 -25.28 -16.51 -8.00
CA GLY A 41 -25.43 -15.17 -8.60
C GLY A 41 -25.79 -14.03 -7.63
N ALA A 42 -26.14 -14.37 -6.38
CA ALA A 42 -26.41 -13.36 -5.35
C ALA A 42 -25.15 -12.71 -4.75
N TYR A 43 -23.96 -13.15 -5.17
CA TYR A 43 -22.68 -12.75 -4.58
C TYR A 43 -21.72 -12.15 -5.62
N PRO A 44 -22.11 -11.09 -6.38
CA PRO A 44 -21.15 -10.39 -7.24
C PRO A 44 -20.05 -9.79 -6.37
N TRP A 45 -18.80 -9.82 -6.86
CA TRP A 45 -17.67 -9.53 -5.99
C TRP A 45 -16.73 -8.39 -6.46
N CYS A 46 -17.18 -7.57 -7.38
CA CYS A 46 -16.40 -6.39 -7.78
C CYS A 46 -16.13 -5.45 -6.60
N CYS A 47 -17.16 -5.11 -5.82
CA CYS A 47 -16.99 -4.30 -4.60
C CYS A 47 -16.25 -5.05 -3.48
N ALA A 48 -16.49 -6.36 -3.32
CA ALA A 48 -15.78 -7.18 -2.34
C ALA A 48 -14.28 -7.23 -2.63
N PHE A 49 -13.88 -7.32 -3.90
CA PHE A 49 -12.49 -7.20 -4.33
C PHE A 49 -11.88 -5.88 -3.89
N VAL A 50 -12.50 -4.74 -4.24
CA VAL A 50 -11.99 -3.41 -3.88
C VAL A 50 -11.89 -3.27 -2.36
N TRP A 51 -12.96 -3.63 -1.63
CA TRP A 51 -12.96 -3.61 -0.16
C TRP A 51 -11.80 -4.42 0.42
N ASP A 52 -11.56 -5.61 -0.11
CA ASP A 52 -10.52 -6.51 0.41
C ASP A 52 -9.10 -6.01 0.12
N ILE A 53 -8.88 -5.38 -1.05
CA ILE A 53 -7.62 -4.71 -1.36
C ILE A 53 -7.33 -3.62 -0.31
N PHE A 54 -8.29 -2.75 0.01
CA PHE A 54 -8.10 -1.71 1.03
C PHE A 54 -7.89 -2.30 2.42
N ARG A 55 -8.59 -3.37 2.78
CA ARG A 55 -8.41 -4.09 4.05
C ARG A 55 -7.00 -4.68 4.18
N MET A 56 -6.54 -5.40 3.15
CA MET A 56 -5.22 -6.03 3.15
C MET A 56 -4.08 -5.02 3.16
N ALA A 57 -4.28 -3.84 2.54
CA ALA A 57 -3.33 -2.74 2.59
C ALA A 57 -3.31 -1.99 3.94
N GLY A 58 -4.15 -2.37 4.91
CA GLY A 58 -4.29 -1.64 6.18
C GLY A 58 -4.87 -0.23 6.01
N ALA A 59 -5.72 -0.04 5.00
CA ALA A 59 -6.30 1.24 4.58
C ALA A 59 -7.83 1.21 4.54
N SER A 60 -8.47 0.35 5.34
CA SER A 60 -9.91 0.14 5.32
C SER A 60 -10.70 1.46 5.43
N GLU A 61 -10.23 2.40 6.23
CA GLU A 61 -10.87 3.69 6.44
C GLU A 61 -10.94 4.57 5.17
N LEU A 62 -10.07 4.31 4.18
CA LEU A 62 -10.04 5.03 2.91
C LEU A 62 -11.10 4.56 1.91
N PHE A 63 -11.72 3.41 2.17
CA PHE A 63 -12.82 2.88 1.39
C PHE A 63 -14.08 2.76 2.24
N TYR A 64 -15.14 3.46 1.86
CA TYR A 64 -16.47 3.42 2.46
C TYR A 64 -16.46 3.64 3.99
N ASP A 65 -15.58 4.54 4.46
CA ASP A 65 -15.37 4.87 5.88
C ASP A 65 -15.07 3.62 6.76
N GLY A 66 -14.32 2.66 6.22
CA GLY A 66 -13.97 1.41 6.91
C GLY A 66 -15.08 0.37 6.98
N LYS A 67 -16.24 0.65 6.38
CA LYS A 67 -17.39 -0.26 6.38
C LYS A 67 -17.35 -1.22 5.20
N LYS A 68 -18.29 -2.16 5.19
CA LYS A 68 -18.50 -3.11 4.10
C LYS A 68 -19.66 -2.68 3.21
N THR A 69 -19.47 -2.75 1.90
CA THR A 69 -20.57 -2.74 0.91
C THR A 69 -20.19 -3.61 -0.27
N ALA A 70 -21.14 -4.39 -0.79
CA ALA A 70 -21.04 -5.13 -2.04
C ALA A 70 -21.89 -4.46 -3.15
N TYR A 71 -22.35 -3.22 -2.95
CA TYR A 71 -23.28 -2.53 -3.82
C TYR A 71 -22.69 -1.22 -4.36
N CYS A 72 -22.37 -1.19 -5.66
CA CYS A 72 -21.72 -0.07 -6.31
C CYS A 72 -22.41 1.29 -6.12
N PRO A 73 -23.77 1.40 -6.17
CA PRO A 73 -24.45 2.67 -5.90
C PRO A 73 -24.21 3.27 -4.52
N GLU A 74 -23.98 2.43 -3.49
CA GLU A 74 -23.59 2.93 -2.16
C GLU A 74 -22.22 3.56 -2.17
N VAL A 75 -21.26 3.01 -2.93
CA VAL A 75 -19.93 3.60 -3.10
C VAL A 75 -20.03 4.96 -3.80
N VAL A 76 -20.87 5.08 -4.84
CA VAL A 76 -21.14 6.36 -5.50
C VAL A 76 -21.70 7.40 -4.50
N ASN A 77 -22.70 7.00 -3.70
CA ASN A 77 -23.30 7.90 -2.72
C ASN A 77 -22.31 8.32 -1.63
N TRP A 78 -21.47 7.40 -1.19
CA TRP A 78 -20.37 7.69 -0.26
C TRP A 78 -19.38 8.70 -0.86
N GLY A 79 -18.95 8.49 -2.10
CA GLY A 79 -18.05 9.40 -2.80
C GLY A 79 -18.61 10.81 -2.95
N ARG A 80 -19.90 10.92 -3.31
CA ARG A 80 -20.62 12.20 -3.38
C ARG A 80 -20.72 12.91 -2.03
N LYS A 81 -21.16 12.18 -1.00
CA LYS A 81 -21.33 12.71 0.36
C LYS A 81 -20.02 13.24 0.95
N ASN A 82 -18.90 12.61 0.62
CA ASN A 82 -17.58 12.97 1.15
C ASN A 82 -16.78 13.92 0.25
N ASN A 83 -17.37 14.43 -0.86
CA ASN A 83 -16.70 15.28 -1.85
C ASN A 83 -15.43 14.65 -2.43
N LEU A 84 -15.50 13.37 -2.78
CA LEU A 84 -14.39 12.58 -3.32
C LEU A 84 -14.48 12.41 -4.86
N ILE A 85 -15.56 12.89 -5.50
CA ILE A 85 -15.73 12.78 -6.95
C ILE A 85 -14.77 13.73 -7.64
N VAL A 86 -14.08 13.21 -8.64
CA VAL A 86 -13.19 13.99 -9.52
C VAL A 86 -13.67 13.94 -10.96
N PRO A 87 -13.28 14.92 -11.81
CA PRO A 87 -13.62 14.91 -13.22
C PRO A 87 -13.16 13.61 -13.91
N LEU A 88 -13.97 13.11 -14.86
CA LEU A 88 -13.68 11.86 -15.58
C LEU A 88 -12.36 11.90 -16.37
N THR A 89 -11.81 13.07 -16.63
CA THR A 89 -10.52 13.27 -17.32
C THR A 89 -9.33 13.42 -16.40
N GLU A 90 -9.54 13.37 -15.08
CA GLU A 90 -8.52 13.62 -14.05
C GLU A 90 -8.24 12.40 -13.16
N GLY A 91 -8.66 11.22 -13.60
CA GLY A 91 -8.40 9.98 -12.86
C GLY A 91 -6.91 9.70 -12.71
N ARG A 92 -6.50 9.25 -11.52
CA ARG A 92 -5.10 8.94 -11.17
C ARG A 92 -4.98 7.50 -10.69
N PRO A 93 -3.76 6.91 -10.70
CA PRO A 93 -3.55 5.62 -10.08
C PRO A 93 -4.10 5.57 -8.65
N GLY A 94 -4.83 4.50 -8.32
CA GLY A 94 -5.48 4.31 -7.04
C GLY A 94 -6.90 4.87 -6.93
N ASP A 95 -7.34 5.76 -7.84
CA ASP A 95 -8.74 6.20 -7.85
C ASP A 95 -9.67 5.02 -8.17
N LEU A 96 -10.86 5.04 -7.58
CA LEU A 96 -11.93 4.09 -7.88
C LEU A 96 -12.70 4.59 -9.08
N ILE A 97 -12.94 3.71 -10.04
CA ILE A 97 -13.72 4.01 -11.23
C ILE A 97 -14.99 3.15 -11.23
N LEU A 98 -16.15 3.79 -11.36
CA LEU A 98 -17.44 3.14 -11.35
C LEU A 98 -18.11 3.24 -12.70
N PHE A 99 -18.73 2.14 -13.11
CA PHE A 99 -19.32 1.98 -14.45
C PHE A 99 -20.84 1.84 -14.34
N ASP A 100 -21.52 2.39 -15.32
CA ASP A 100 -22.94 2.27 -15.60
C ASP A 100 -23.04 1.79 -17.05
N TRP A 101 -23.20 0.47 -17.24
CA TRP A 101 -23.09 -0.15 -18.56
C TRP A 101 -24.30 0.14 -19.46
N ASN A 102 -25.45 0.34 -18.86
CA ASN A 102 -26.74 0.52 -19.56
C ASN A 102 -27.23 1.96 -19.55
N HIS A 103 -26.50 2.88 -18.89
CA HIS A 103 -26.81 4.32 -18.78
C HIS A 103 -28.16 4.60 -18.09
N ASP A 104 -28.53 3.81 -17.12
CA ASP A 104 -29.74 4.02 -16.32
C ASP A 104 -29.53 4.91 -15.08
N GLY A 105 -28.30 5.35 -14.84
CA GLY A 105 -27.91 6.19 -13.70
C GLY A 105 -27.52 5.39 -12.45
N VAL A 106 -27.48 4.07 -12.54
CA VAL A 106 -27.12 3.16 -11.44
C VAL A 106 -25.76 2.52 -11.76
N ALA A 107 -24.82 2.58 -10.83
CA ALA A 107 -23.51 1.96 -11.03
C ALA A 107 -23.60 0.44 -10.94
N ASP A 108 -23.13 -0.25 -11.98
CA ASP A 108 -23.14 -1.71 -12.12
C ASP A 108 -21.85 -2.37 -11.65
N HIS A 109 -20.71 -1.65 -11.75
CA HIS A 109 -19.40 -2.22 -11.57
C HIS A 109 -18.41 -1.22 -11.00
N ILE A 110 -17.30 -1.72 -10.45
CA ILE A 110 -16.21 -0.91 -9.87
C ILE A 110 -14.86 -1.55 -10.18
N GLY A 111 -13.86 -0.68 -10.41
CA GLY A 111 -12.46 -1.05 -10.52
C GLY A 111 -11.54 -0.04 -9.86
N ILE A 112 -10.25 -0.33 -9.89
CA ILE A 112 -9.17 0.54 -9.43
C ILE A 112 -8.39 1.01 -10.65
N ILE A 113 -8.18 2.33 -10.80
CA ILE A 113 -7.35 2.87 -11.89
C ILE A 113 -5.89 2.50 -11.64
N GLU A 114 -5.28 1.77 -12.60
CA GLU A 114 -3.85 1.48 -12.60
C GLU A 114 -3.07 2.64 -13.24
N LYS A 115 -3.57 3.18 -14.33
CA LYS A 115 -3.01 4.38 -15.00
C LYS A 115 -3.96 4.98 -16.01
N GLN A 116 -3.80 6.26 -16.30
CA GLN A 116 -4.40 6.92 -17.43
C GLN A 116 -3.57 6.63 -18.69
N LEU A 117 -4.20 6.18 -19.76
CA LEU A 117 -3.56 5.88 -21.05
C LEU A 117 -3.73 7.04 -22.02
N ASP A 118 -4.89 7.71 -21.97
CA ASP A 118 -5.22 8.90 -22.73
C ASP A 118 -6.27 9.71 -21.94
N LYS A 119 -6.62 10.91 -22.38
CA LYS A 119 -7.53 11.82 -21.69
C LYS A 119 -8.83 11.17 -21.21
N ASN A 120 -9.36 10.22 -21.98
CA ASN A 120 -10.62 9.51 -21.68
C ASN A 120 -10.44 7.99 -21.62
N ILE A 121 -9.21 7.50 -21.50
CA ILE A 121 -8.92 6.06 -21.51
C ILE A 121 -8.07 5.70 -20.30
N TYR A 122 -8.54 4.72 -19.55
CA TYR A 122 -7.88 4.23 -18.35
C TYR A 122 -7.51 2.74 -18.47
N ARG A 123 -6.38 2.37 -17.93
CA ARG A 123 -6.12 0.98 -17.53
C ARG A 123 -6.59 0.82 -16.11
N THR A 124 -7.41 -0.21 -15.90
CA THR A 124 -8.01 -0.54 -14.60
C THR A 124 -7.61 -1.94 -14.18
N ILE A 125 -7.72 -2.21 -12.88
CA ILE A 125 -7.70 -3.55 -12.30
C ILE A 125 -9.06 -3.78 -11.71
N GLU A 126 -9.74 -4.84 -12.16
CA GLU A 126 -11.13 -5.11 -11.85
C GLU A 126 -11.29 -6.55 -11.39
N GLY A 127 -12.03 -6.76 -10.32
CA GLY A 127 -12.51 -8.08 -9.89
C GLY A 127 -13.87 -8.39 -10.51
N ASN A 128 -14.21 -9.66 -10.61
CA ASN A 128 -15.49 -10.13 -11.16
C ASN A 128 -15.73 -9.72 -12.63
N THR A 129 -14.71 -9.76 -13.46
CA THR A 129 -14.77 -9.37 -14.86
C THR A 129 -14.18 -10.44 -15.78
N ALA A 130 -14.57 -10.43 -17.05
CA ALA A 130 -13.95 -11.23 -18.11
C ALA A 130 -14.06 -10.52 -19.46
N VAL A 131 -13.33 -11.02 -20.48
CA VAL A 131 -13.54 -10.58 -21.85
C VAL A 131 -14.91 -11.03 -22.31
N GLY A 132 -15.77 -10.09 -22.65
CA GLY A 132 -17.17 -10.36 -23.07
C GLY A 132 -18.17 -10.49 -21.91
N ASN A 133 -17.72 -10.37 -20.64
CA ASN A 133 -18.58 -10.31 -19.48
C ASN A 133 -17.99 -9.33 -18.45
N ASP A 134 -18.36 -8.06 -18.59
CA ASP A 134 -17.71 -6.96 -17.87
C ASP A 134 -18.15 -6.82 -16.40
N SER A 135 -19.31 -7.34 -16.04
CA SER A 135 -19.90 -7.15 -14.71
C SER A 135 -20.02 -8.43 -13.86
N ASN A 136 -19.79 -9.61 -14.45
CA ASN A 136 -19.84 -10.90 -13.73
C ASN A 136 -18.99 -11.96 -14.41
N GLY A 137 -17.71 -11.66 -14.64
CA GLY A 137 -16.84 -12.50 -15.45
C GLY A 137 -15.92 -13.44 -14.67
N GLY A 138 -15.95 -13.43 -13.36
CA GLY A 138 -15.29 -14.41 -12.50
C GLY A 138 -13.77 -14.35 -12.37
N GLU A 139 -13.12 -13.27 -12.82
CA GLU A 139 -11.65 -13.15 -12.76
C GLU A 139 -11.23 -11.74 -12.32
N VAL A 140 -10.01 -11.62 -11.74
CA VAL A 140 -9.33 -10.34 -11.59
C VAL A 140 -8.50 -10.06 -12.84
N MET A 141 -8.83 -8.97 -13.53
CA MET A 141 -8.17 -8.63 -14.81
C MET A 141 -7.71 -7.19 -14.87
N ARG A 142 -6.67 -6.95 -15.68
CA ARG A 142 -6.40 -5.63 -16.24
C ARG A 142 -7.32 -5.38 -17.42
N ARG A 143 -8.04 -4.26 -17.37
CA ARG A 143 -8.94 -3.84 -18.46
C ARG A 143 -8.49 -2.49 -19.03
N THR A 144 -8.88 -2.21 -20.25
CA THR A 144 -8.80 -0.86 -20.84
C THR A 144 -10.22 -0.35 -20.99
N ARG A 145 -10.51 0.80 -20.38
CA ARG A 145 -11.83 1.39 -20.29
C ARG A 145 -11.80 2.82 -20.83
N ASP A 146 -12.77 3.16 -21.65
CA ASP A 146 -13.07 4.55 -21.99
C ASP A 146 -14.10 5.13 -21.01
N THR A 147 -14.22 6.45 -21.01
CA THR A 147 -15.13 7.15 -20.08
C THR A 147 -16.59 7.12 -20.49
N ASN A 148 -16.97 6.52 -21.63
CA ASN A 148 -18.35 6.54 -22.12
C ASN A 148 -19.31 5.81 -21.15
N THR A 149 -18.85 4.75 -20.52
CA THR A 149 -19.64 3.96 -19.55
C THR A 149 -19.29 4.28 -18.10
N VAL A 150 -18.45 5.28 -17.85
CA VAL A 150 -18.04 5.66 -16.48
C VAL A 150 -19.05 6.65 -15.90
N CYS A 151 -19.69 6.28 -14.79
CA CYS A 151 -20.60 7.18 -14.08
C CYS A 151 -19.88 8.13 -13.13
N CYS A 152 -18.76 7.71 -12.52
CA CYS A 152 -17.93 8.60 -11.71
C CYS A 152 -16.54 8.00 -11.42
N ILE A 153 -15.61 8.88 -11.05
CA ILE A 153 -14.31 8.53 -10.48
C ILE A 153 -14.26 9.09 -9.06
N ILE A 154 -13.88 8.26 -8.11
CA ILE A 154 -13.76 8.60 -6.69
C ILE A 154 -12.30 8.56 -6.30
N ARG A 155 -11.78 9.64 -5.71
CA ARG A 155 -10.42 9.71 -5.16
C ARG A 155 -10.43 9.51 -3.67
N PRO A 156 -10.03 8.34 -3.14
CA PRO A 156 -9.79 8.17 -1.72
C PRO A 156 -8.76 9.18 -1.20
N ARG A 157 -8.88 9.56 0.08
CA ARG A 157 -7.95 10.52 0.70
C ARG A 157 -6.67 9.81 1.12
N TYR A 158 -5.90 9.33 0.13
CA TYR A 158 -4.61 8.74 0.39
C TYR A 158 -3.70 9.69 1.16
N TYR A 159 -2.79 9.12 1.93
CA TYR A 159 -1.61 9.87 2.30
C TYR A 159 -0.92 10.24 0.99
N GLU A 160 -0.89 11.53 0.69
CA GLU A 160 -0.07 11.99 -0.41
C GLU A 160 1.35 11.56 -0.10
N ASP A 161 1.97 10.80 -1.01
CA ASP A 161 3.41 10.81 -1.18
C ASP A 161 3.77 12.24 -1.61
N LYS A 162 3.77 13.18 -0.66
CA LYS A 162 4.55 14.38 -0.82
C LYS A 162 5.96 13.84 -0.87
N GLU A 163 6.53 13.78 -2.08
CA GLU A 163 7.98 13.74 -2.17
C GLU A 163 8.47 14.84 -1.24
N MET A 164 8.96 14.41 -0.08
CA MET A 164 9.47 15.31 0.93
C MET A 164 10.60 16.06 0.24
N SER A 165 10.51 17.39 0.13
CA SER A 165 11.62 18.14 -0.41
C SER A 165 12.88 17.82 0.39
N TYR A 166 14.05 18.01 -0.23
CA TYR A 166 15.32 17.79 0.49
C TYR A 166 15.36 18.58 1.81
N GLU A 167 14.81 19.80 1.83
CA GLU A 167 14.72 20.64 3.02
C GLU A 167 13.80 20.05 4.09
N GLN A 168 12.63 19.57 3.71
CA GLN A 168 11.70 18.90 4.62
C GLN A 168 12.29 17.58 5.16
N TRP A 169 12.95 16.79 4.30
CA TRP A 169 13.66 15.58 4.70
C TRP A 169 14.78 15.91 5.69
N LYS A 170 15.54 16.95 5.40
CA LYS A 170 16.63 17.41 6.27
C LYS A 170 16.11 17.83 7.63
N GLU A 171 15.08 18.66 7.68
CA GLU A 171 14.45 19.11 8.93
C GLU A 171 13.89 17.92 9.75
N TYR A 172 13.20 16.99 9.09
CA TYR A 172 12.73 15.75 9.73
C TYR A 172 13.87 14.93 10.27
N ASN A 173 14.90 14.72 9.47
CA ASN A 173 16.07 13.94 9.84
C ASN A 173 16.85 14.58 11.00
N ASP A 174 17.07 15.88 10.96
CA ASP A 174 17.76 16.62 12.04
C ASP A 174 16.98 16.52 13.36
N ARG A 175 15.64 16.62 13.32
CA ARG A 175 14.77 16.42 14.49
C ARG A 175 14.85 14.98 14.99
N TYR A 176 14.72 13.99 14.12
CA TYR A 176 14.82 12.57 14.46
C TYR A 176 16.18 12.24 15.09
N MET A 177 17.26 12.73 14.50
CA MET A 177 18.62 12.56 15.02
C MET A 177 18.78 13.15 16.42
N LYS A 178 18.17 14.32 16.66
CA LYS A 178 18.18 14.95 17.99
C LYS A 178 17.40 14.13 19.00
N GLU A 179 16.18 13.71 18.68
CA GLU A 179 15.35 12.86 19.54
C GLU A 179 16.04 11.53 19.87
N GLU A 180 16.69 10.89 18.90
CA GLU A 180 17.45 9.64 19.11
C GLU A 180 18.68 9.91 20.01
N ALA A 181 19.39 10.99 19.82
CA ALA A 181 20.53 11.34 20.66
C ALA A 181 20.13 11.63 22.12
N GLU A 182 18.93 12.15 22.35
CA GLU A 182 18.38 12.41 23.70
C GLU A 182 18.00 11.14 24.47
N LYS A 183 17.81 9.99 23.80
CA LYS A 183 17.51 8.71 24.45
C LYS A 183 18.65 8.19 25.32
N GLY A 184 19.86 8.67 25.07
CA GLY A 184 21.03 8.33 25.88
C GLY A 184 21.46 6.86 25.79
N VAL A 185 22.21 6.42 26.77
CA VAL A 185 22.72 5.04 26.86
C VAL A 185 21.57 4.06 27.17
N PRO A 186 21.48 2.90 26.48
CA PRO A 186 20.50 1.88 26.83
C PRO A 186 20.59 1.47 28.29
N GLN A 187 19.46 1.48 29.00
CA GLN A 187 19.41 1.19 30.45
C GLN A 187 19.25 -0.29 30.75
N ASP A 188 18.61 -1.05 29.88
CA ASP A 188 18.45 -2.50 30.06
C ASP A 188 19.74 -3.23 29.70
N LYS A 189 20.51 -3.62 30.74
CA LYS A 189 21.78 -4.34 30.60
C LYS A 189 21.65 -5.70 29.92
N LYS A 190 20.46 -6.28 29.82
CA LYS A 190 20.20 -7.55 29.12
C LYS A 190 19.83 -7.35 27.65
N SER A 191 19.49 -6.12 27.25
CA SER A 191 19.16 -5.85 25.86
C SER A 191 20.38 -6.00 24.95
N TRP A 192 20.14 -6.40 23.70
CA TRP A 192 21.20 -6.48 22.71
C TRP A 192 21.80 -5.10 22.40
N GLN A 193 20.99 -4.04 22.51
CA GLN A 193 21.43 -2.65 22.31
C GLN A 193 22.49 -2.25 23.36
N TYR A 194 22.25 -2.60 24.65
CA TYR A 194 23.24 -2.34 25.71
C TYR A 194 24.52 -3.12 25.48
N GLN A 195 24.43 -4.39 25.10
CA GLN A 195 25.58 -5.24 24.83
C GLN A 195 26.38 -4.72 23.63
N ALA A 196 25.72 -4.28 22.56
CA ALA A 196 26.36 -3.67 21.41
C ALA A 196 27.04 -2.35 21.78
N TRP A 197 26.36 -1.46 22.52
CA TRP A 197 26.94 -0.23 23.05
C TRP A 197 28.18 -0.49 23.89
N GLN A 198 28.10 -1.42 24.83
CA GLN A 198 29.24 -1.82 25.70
C GLN A 198 30.41 -2.33 24.86
N PHE A 199 30.14 -3.19 23.87
CA PHE A 199 31.18 -3.71 22.98
C PHE A 199 31.91 -2.59 22.23
N VAL A 200 31.18 -1.68 21.58
CA VAL A 200 31.81 -0.63 20.77
C VAL A 200 32.56 0.40 21.60
N THR A 201 32.12 0.68 22.84
CA THR A 201 32.83 1.57 23.78
C THR A 201 34.06 0.92 24.39
N MET A 202 34.00 -0.38 24.77
CA MET A 202 35.13 -1.08 25.31
C MET A 202 36.24 -1.36 24.29
N THR A 203 35.91 -1.36 23.00
CA THR A 203 36.84 -1.63 21.91
C THR A 203 37.33 -0.35 21.20
N ASP A 204 37.02 0.82 21.73
CA ASP A 204 37.34 2.13 21.14
C ASP A 204 36.82 2.30 19.69
N ILE A 205 35.80 1.53 19.30
CA ILE A 205 35.15 1.69 17.99
C ILE A 205 34.30 2.94 17.96
N SER A 206 33.70 3.29 19.11
CA SER A 206 32.86 4.49 19.28
C SER A 206 33.04 5.02 20.71
N ASP A 207 32.84 6.31 20.91
CA ASP A 207 32.78 6.93 22.24
C ASP A 207 31.51 6.54 23.01
N GLY A 208 30.54 5.89 22.36
CA GLY A 208 29.29 5.46 22.96
C GLY A 208 28.32 6.60 23.29
N TYR A 209 28.64 7.83 22.91
CA TYR A 209 27.89 9.00 23.31
C TYR A 209 26.50 9.10 22.68
N ARG A 210 26.33 8.53 21.46
CA ARG A 210 25.06 8.59 20.71
C ARG A 210 24.65 7.20 20.18
N PRO A 211 24.32 6.25 21.08
CA PRO A 211 24.12 4.84 20.68
C PRO A 211 22.94 4.61 19.74
N TYR A 212 21.99 5.54 19.67
CA TYR A 212 20.79 5.46 18.81
C TYR A 212 20.88 6.38 17.59
N SER A 213 21.94 7.15 17.42
CA SER A 213 22.08 8.02 16.25
C SER A 213 22.48 7.22 15.02
N PRO A 214 21.92 7.51 13.84
CA PRO A 214 22.39 6.95 12.59
C PRO A 214 23.87 7.26 12.37
N VAL A 215 24.60 6.26 11.92
CA VAL A 215 26.04 6.38 11.66
C VAL A 215 26.24 7.07 10.32
N THR A 216 27.01 8.14 10.30
CA THR A 216 27.42 8.77 9.03
C THR A 216 28.33 7.84 8.23
N ARG A 217 28.46 8.07 6.90
CA ARG A 217 29.42 7.33 6.07
C ARG A 217 30.84 7.38 6.64
N VAL A 218 31.26 8.55 7.14
CA VAL A 218 32.61 8.75 7.69
C VAL A 218 32.81 7.95 8.97
N GLU A 219 31.83 7.99 9.89
CA GLU A 219 31.84 7.19 11.13
C GLU A 219 31.84 5.70 10.82
N LEU A 220 31.01 5.24 9.88
CA LEU A 220 31.00 3.84 9.46
C LEU A 220 32.36 3.38 8.91
N TRP A 221 33.01 4.19 8.07
CA TRP A 221 34.36 3.90 7.55
C TRP A 221 35.41 3.87 8.66
N ALA A 222 35.33 4.78 9.62
CA ALA A 222 36.22 4.77 10.79
C ALA A 222 36.03 3.50 11.61
N MET A 223 34.78 3.11 11.92
CA MET A 223 34.46 1.87 12.63
C MET A 223 34.99 0.63 11.90
N LEU A 224 34.75 0.51 10.61
CA LEU A 224 35.23 -0.61 9.79
C LEU A 224 36.78 -0.70 9.79
N LYS A 225 37.48 0.45 9.76
CA LYS A 225 38.92 0.49 9.83
C LYS A 225 39.46 -0.05 11.18
N VAL A 226 38.81 0.30 12.29
CA VAL A 226 39.19 -0.19 13.62
C VAL A 226 38.93 -1.70 13.73
N ILE A 227 37.76 -2.17 13.28
CA ILE A 227 37.43 -3.60 13.23
C ILE A 227 38.44 -4.38 12.40
N TYR A 228 38.80 -3.88 11.22
CA TYR A 228 39.81 -4.49 10.36
C TYR A 228 41.17 -4.62 11.07
N GLN A 229 41.60 -3.58 11.79
CA GLN A 229 42.87 -3.61 12.54
C GLN A 229 42.83 -4.57 13.73
N LEU A 230 41.69 -4.69 14.42
CA LEU A 230 41.51 -5.67 15.48
C LEU A 230 41.59 -7.11 14.95
N ILE A 231 40.97 -7.38 13.81
CA ILE A 231 41.03 -8.68 13.12
C ILE A 231 42.48 -9.05 12.79
N ILE A 232 43.25 -8.13 12.18
CA ILE A 232 44.64 -8.36 11.81
C ILE A 232 45.51 -8.64 13.07
N LYS A 233 45.32 -7.89 14.15
CA LYS A 233 46.03 -8.14 15.42
C LYS A 233 45.72 -9.52 15.99
N THR A 234 44.48 -9.95 15.90
CA THR A 234 44.01 -11.23 16.45
C THR A 234 44.49 -12.42 15.61
N VAL A 235 44.47 -12.25 14.25
CA VAL A 235 44.88 -13.30 13.31
C VAL A 235 46.40 -13.32 13.08
N GLY A 236 47.03 -12.15 13.08
CA GLY A 236 48.49 -12.02 12.90
C GLY A 236 49.34 -12.35 14.11
N GLY A 237 48.76 -12.51 15.31
CA GLY A 237 49.45 -12.86 16.53
C GLY A 237 49.61 -14.39 16.79
N LYS A 238 49.23 -15.22 15.85
CA LYS A 238 49.52 -16.65 15.84
C LYS A 238 50.62 -16.95 14.82
N LYS A 239 51.84 -16.64 15.16
CA LYS A 239 53.06 -17.25 14.62
C LYS A 239 53.97 -17.61 15.78
#